data_df35986074dfed5e4e06a4bf4ff14121
#
_entry.id   df35986074dfed5e4e06a4bf4ff14121
#
_cell.length_a   1.000
_cell.length_b   1.000
_cell.length_c   1.000
_cell.angle_alpha   90.00
_cell.angle_beta   90.00
_cell.angle_gamma   90.00
#
_symmetry.space_group_name_H-M   'P 1'
#
loop_
_entity.id
_entity.type
_entity.pdbx_description
1 polymer ?
#
loop_
_entity_poly.entity_id
_entity_poly.type
_entity_poly.pdbx_seq_one_letter_code
_entity_poly.pdbx_strand_id
1 'polypeptide(L)'
;MNEIKLDCPYAQQYNCVLCHNDYSFEFAKAHFQDYSNLLFLSDMGINGTINVACDYPSNVYGELPYYIWVANNLRSQDWVSVHHYRRKARLSLGLTLPNPISFNVSMADHLSYCHSQKLTEAVFKTLEPMEKQIFVSANQLIPYNMMNAPVEFIQKEYLPYILNKITLLQGILGKDFKPDETFFEPKEGKRVDEW
;
A
#
# COMPACT_ATOMS: atom_id res chain seq x y z
N MET A 1 2.56 -18.12 15.99
CA MET A 1 1.41 -17.42 15.39
C MET A 1 0.64 -16.79 16.54
N ASN A 2 0.60 -15.47 16.64
CA ASN A 2 -0.27 -14.81 17.59
C ASN A 2 -1.67 -14.83 16.99
N GLU A 3 -2.53 -15.74 17.49
CA GLU A 3 -3.96 -15.69 17.17
C GLU A 3 -4.52 -14.34 17.64
N ILE A 4 -5.01 -13.55 16.68
CA ILE A 4 -5.77 -12.36 17.01
C ILE A 4 -7.10 -12.87 17.59
N LYS A 5 -7.28 -12.72 18.93
CA LYS A 5 -8.55 -13.05 19.56
C LYS A 5 -9.62 -12.05 19.11
N LEU A 6 -10.42 -12.47 18.15
CA LEU A 6 -11.52 -11.68 17.60
C LEU A 6 -12.84 -11.88 18.34
N ASP A 7 -12.81 -12.19 19.62
CA ASP A 7 -14.01 -12.53 20.42
C ASP A 7 -14.86 -11.30 20.84
N CYS A 8 -14.46 -10.08 20.44
CA CYS A 8 -15.26 -8.90 20.75
C CYS A 8 -16.47 -8.80 19.78
N PRO A 9 -17.73 -8.75 20.29
CA PRO A 9 -18.91 -8.65 19.43
C PRO A 9 -19.04 -7.30 18.72
N TYR A 10 -18.33 -6.29 19.17
CA TYR A 10 -18.35 -4.95 18.58
C TYR A 10 -17.25 -4.77 17.52
N ALA A 11 -17.51 -3.86 16.58
CA ALA A 11 -16.49 -3.45 15.61
C ALA A 11 -15.23 -2.92 16.31
N GLN A 12 -14.07 -3.35 15.83
CA GLN A 12 -12.77 -2.93 16.36
C GLN A 12 -12.09 -1.99 15.36
N GLN A 13 -11.30 -1.06 15.87
CA GLN A 13 -10.36 -0.27 15.08
C GLN A 13 -8.97 -0.87 15.24
N TYR A 14 -8.37 -1.30 14.14
CA TYR A 14 -6.98 -1.77 14.10
C TYR A 14 -6.07 -0.71 13.47
N ASN A 15 -4.83 -0.67 13.94
CA ASN A 15 -3.78 0.19 13.42
C ASN A 15 -2.66 -0.69 12.86
N CYS A 16 -2.60 -0.84 11.54
CA CYS A 16 -1.62 -1.65 10.85
C CYS A 16 -0.44 -0.77 10.39
N VAL A 17 0.75 -1.08 10.85
CA VAL A 17 1.97 -0.35 10.45
C VAL A 17 2.85 -1.25 9.60
N LEU A 18 3.26 -0.73 8.45
CA LEU A 18 4.05 -1.44 7.45
C LEU A 18 5.53 -1.30 7.79
N CYS A 19 6.22 -2.43 7.92
CA CYS A 19 7.64 -2.48 8.26
C CYS A 19 8.41 -3.22 7.17
N HIS A 20 9.45 -2.58 6.60
CA HIS A 20 10.24 -3.11 5.48
C HIS A 20 11.61 -3.67 5.90
N ASN A 21 12.06 -3.35 7.12
CA ASN A 21 13.32 -3.82 7.71
C ASN A 21 13.31 -3.58 9.23
N ASP A 22 14.31 -4.06 9.93
CA ASP A 22 14.43 -3.92 11.39
C ASP A 22 14.43 -2.44 11.83
N TYR A 23 15.07 -1.55 11.08
CA TYR A 23 15.08 -0.11 11.37
C TYR A 23 13.64 0.46 11.32
N SER A 24 12.88 0.15 10.27
CA SER A 24 11.51 0.62 10.13
C SER A 24 10.60 0.07 11.23
N PHE A 25 10.83 -1.15 11.67
CA PHE A 25 10.10 -1.76 12.78
C PHE A 25 10.40 -1.08 14.12
N GLU A 26 11.68 -0.88 14.47
CA GLU A 26 12.04 -0.20 15.71
C GLU A 26 11.58 1.26 15.74
N PHE A 27 11.68 1.96 14.60
CA PHE A 27 11.13 3.30 14.46
C PHE A 27 9.61 3.32 14.67
N ALA A 28 8.88 2.38 14.04
CA ALA A 28 7.44 2.28 14.16
C ALA A 28 6.99 2.00 15.60
N LYS A 29 7.67 1.12 16.31
CA LYS A 29 7.37 0.83 17.73
C LYS A 29 7.41 2.09 18.59
N ALA A 30 8.44 2.91 18.43
CA ALA A 30 8.55 4.16 19.15
C ALA A 30 7.52 5.20 18.69
N HIS A 31 7.27 5.28 17.38
CA HIS A 31 6.42 6.31 16.79
C HIS A 31 4.92 6.08 17.04
N PHE A 32 4.49 4.81 17.18
CA PHE A 32 3.08 4.42 17.32
C PHE A 32 2.72 3.90 18.72
N GLN A 33 3.58 4.08 19.72
CA GLN A 33 3.40 3.55 21.07
C GLN A 33 2.05 3.89 21.74
N ASP A 34 1.44 5.04 21.36
CA ASP A 34 0.18 5.52 21.92
C ASP A 34 -1.07 4.98 21.20
N TYR A 35 -0.88 4.11 20.19
CA TYR A 35 -1.99 3.55 19.42
C TYR A 35 -2.46 2.22 20.03
N SER A 36 -3.77 2.07 20.18
CA SER A 36 -4.40 0.79 20.55
C SER A 36 -4.53 -0.15 19.36
N ASN A 37 -4.68 -1.45 19.62
CA ASN A 37 -4.85 -2.50 18.60
C ASN A 37 -3.82 -2.38 17.48
N LEU A 38 -2.56 -2.20 17.86
CA LEU A 38 -1.45 -1.96 16.94
C LEU A 38 -0.92 -3.30 16.41
N LEU A 39 -0.82 -3.41 15.09
CA LEU A 39 -0.31 -4.57 14.37
C LEU A 39 0.85 -4.13 13.47
N PHE A 40 2.03 -4.69 13.71
CA PHE A 40 3.18 -4.50 12.83
C PHE A 40 3.20 -5.62 11.79
N LEU A 41 3.17 -5.25 10.51
CA LEU A 41 3.09 -6.18 9.39
C LEU A 41 4.39 -6.12 8.57
N SER A 42 4.88 -7.28 8.12
CA SER A 42 6.03 -7.35 7.23
C SER A 42 6.02 -8.65 6.42
N ASP A 43 6.41 -8.59 5.15
CA ASP A 43 6.68 -9.76 4.30
C ASP A 43 8.19 -10.12 4.26
N MET A 44 9.02 -9.40 5.01
CA MET A 44 10.47 -9.54 5.05
C MET A 44 10.98 -10.43 6.20
N GLY A 45 10.06 -11.07 6.95
CA GLY A 45 10.42 -11.98 8.03
C GLY A 45 11.03 -11.30 9.27
N ILE A 46 10.68 -10.04 9.52
CA ILE A 46 11.18 -9.25 10.66
C ILE A 46 10.65 -9.84 11.97
N ASN A 47 11.54 -10.04 12.93
CA ASN A 47 11.17 -10.61 14.23
C ASN A 47 10.25 -9.65 15.00
N GLY A 48 9.14 -10.16 15.50
CA GLY A 48 8.13 -9.34 16.22
C GLY A 48 7.06 -8.72 15.32
N THR A 49 7.10 -8.96 14.02
CA THR A 49 6.03 -8.58 13.10
C THR A 49 5.14 -9.78 12.74
N ILE A 50 3.94 -9.49 12.26
CA ILE A 50 3.07 -10.47 11.62
C ILE A 50 3.58 -10.67 10.20
N ASN A 51 3.90 -11.93 9.84
CA ASN A 51 4.33 -12.25 8.48
C ASN A 51 3.13 -12.19 7.52
N VAL A 52 3.26 -11.37 6.48
CA VAL A 52 2.23 -11.16 5.44
C VAL A 52 2.72 -11.63 4.06
N ALA A 53 3.78 -12.42 3.98
CA ALA A 53 4.33 -12.90 2.73
C ALA A 53 3.26 -13.64 1.90
N CYS A 54 3.16 -13.30 0.62
CA CYS A 54 2.23 -13.87 -0.35
C CYS A 54 2.83 -13.79 -1.77
N ASP A 55 2.06 -14.16 -2.78
CA ASP A 55 2.48 -14.11 -4.20
C ASP A 55 2.72 -12.68 -4.72
N TYR A 56 2.44 -11.66 -3.92
CA TYR A 56 2.60 -10.24 -4.24
C TYR A 56 3.58 -9.56 -3.28
N PRO A 57 4.89 -9.81 -3.37
CA PRO A 57 5.87 -9.28 -2.41
C PRO A 57 5.96 -7.75 -2.45
N SER A 58 6.18 -7.13 -1.30
CA SER A 58 6.12 -5.68 -1.13
C SER A 58 7.18 -4.91 -1.92
N ASN A 59 8.33 -5.52 -2.17
CA ASN A 59 9.38 -4.93 -3.02
C ASN A 59 8.95 -4.77 -4.51
N VAL A 60 7.85 -5.42 -4.92
CA VAL A 60 7.29 -5.36 -6.27
C VAL A 60 5.95 -4.63 -6.29
N TYR A 61 5.09 -4.95 -5.33
CA TYR A 61 3.68 -4.55 -5.31
C TYR A 61 3.35 -3.56 -4.18
N GLY A 62 4.37 -2.97 -3.55
CA GLY A 62 4.18 -2.00 -2.47
C GLY A 62 3.37 -2.58 -1.32
N GLU A 63 2.33 -1.89 -0.91
CA GLU A 63 1.51 -2.24 0.24
C GLU A 63 0.46 -3.34 -0.01
N LEU A 64 0.43 -3.95 -1.21
CA LEU A 64 -0.59 -4.95 -1.55
C LEU A 64 -0.62 -6.18 -0.60
N PRO A 65 0.52 -6.81 -0.20
CA PRO A 65 0.49 -7.94 0.73
C PRO A 65 -0.19 -7.61 2.06
N TYR A 66 -0.08 -6.38 2.53
CA TYR A 66 -0.71 -5.93 3.76
C TYR A 66 -2.23 -5.84 3.64
N TYR A 67 -2.74 -5.33 2.52
CA TYR A 67 -4.18 -5.29 2.25
C TYR A 67 -4.77 -6.68 2.05
N ILE A 68 -4.03 -7.60 1.41
CA ILE A 68 -4.42 -9.01 1.31
C ILE A 68 -4.52 -9.64 2.69
N TRP A 69 -3.54 -9.38 3.57
CA TRP A 69 -3.59 -9.88 4.93
C TRP A 69 -4.77 -9.31 5.72
N VAL A 70 -5.00 -8.00 5.65
CA VAL A 70 -6.15 -7.33 6.29
C VAL A 70 -7.47 -7.96 5.85
N ALA A 71 -7.65 -8.12 4.53
CA ALA A 71 -8.87 -8.69 3.97
C ALA A 71 -9.14 -10.13 4.43
N ASN A 72 -8.09 -10.92 4.64
CA ASN A 72 -8.20 -12.33 4.99
C ASN A 72 -8.25 -12.61 6.50
N ASN A 73 -7.80 -11.66 7.34
CA ASN A 73 -7.62 -11.91 8.78
C ASN A 73 -8.46 -11.01 9.69
N LEU A 74 -8.98 -9.88 9.20
CA LEU A 74 -9.85 -9.02 9.99
C LEU A 74 -11.31 -9.21 9.57
N ARG A 75 -12.23 -8.92 10.51
CA ARG A 75 -13.67 -9.09 10.24
C ARG A 75 -14.20 -7.93 9.42
N SER A 76 -15.16 -8.18 8.54
CA SER A 76 -15.77 -7.17 7.66
C SER A 76 -16.34 -5.96 8.43
N GLN A 77 -16.82 -6.17 9.66
CA GLN A 77 -17.35 -5.10 10.52
C GLN A 77 -16.28 -4.22 11.17
N ASP A 78 -15.01 -4.63 11.13
CA ASP A 78 -13.92 -3.89 11.74
C ASP A 78 -13.45 -2.74 10.84
N TRP A 79 -12.71 -1.83 11.44
CA TRP A 79 -12.03 -0.73 10.75
C TRP A 79 -10.53 -0.92 10.81
N VAL A 80 -9.83 -0.47 9.79
CA VAL A 80 -8.37 -0.49 9.77
C VAL A 80 -7.81 0.85 9.33
N SER A 81 -6.81 1.32 10.05
CA SER A 81 -5.90 2.37 9.61
C SER A 81 -4.60 1.74 9.15
N VAL A 82 -4.27 1.86 7.89
CA VAL A 82 -2.99 1.41 7.33
C VAL A 82 -2.04 2.59 7.33
N HIS A 83 -0.92 2.45 8.04
CA HIS A 83 0.09 3.48 8.24
C HIS A 83 1.40 3.07 7.58
N HIS A 84 2.16 4.04 7.11
CA HIS A 84 3.57 3.85 6.82
C HIS A 84 4.40 4.06 8.11
N TYR A 85 5.50 3.35 8.33
CA TYR A 85 6.27 3.41 9.58
C TYR A 85 6.69 4.82 10.01
N ARG A 86 6.85 5.76 9.07
CA ARG A 86 7.19 7.17 9.33
C ARG A 86 5.98 8.13 9.32
N ARG A 87 4.78 7.65 8.97
CA ARG A 87 3.61 8.52 8.74
C ARG A 87 2.35 7.88 9.28
N LYS A 88 1.57 8.68 9.97
CA LYS A 88 0.27 8.29 10.53
C LYS A 88 -0.84 8.64 9.56
N ALA A 89 -1.68 7.68 9.19
CA ALA A 89 -2.97 7.99 8.59
C ALA A 89 -3.80 8.78 9.61
N ARG A 90 -4.56 9.77 9.15
CA ARG A 90 -5.45 10.50 10.06
C ARG A 90 -6.57 9.57 10.52
N LEU A 91 -6.72 9.42 11.84
CA LEU A 91 -7.89 8.79 12.42
C LEU A 91 -9.03 9.82 12.38
N SER A 92 -9.97 9.63 11.51
CA SER A 92 -11.25 10.37 11.52
C SER A 92 -12.39 9.39 11.38
N LEU A 93 -13.56 9.78 11.87
CA LEU A 93 -14.77 8.99 11.64
C LEU A 93 -15.08 9.02 10.13
N GLY A 94 -14.97 7.86 9.49
CA GLY A 94 -15.24 7.70 8.07
C GLY A 94 -14.02 7.27 7.24
N LEU A 95 -14.26 6.93 5.98
CA LEU A 95 -13.20 6.62 5.01
C LEU A 95 -12.34 7.87 4.80
N THR A 96 -11.06 7.78 5.16
CA THR A 96 -10.13 8.88 5.03
C THR A 96 -8.84 8.44 4.36
N LEU A 97 -8.37 9.31 3.49
CA LEU A 97 -7.07 9.21 2.84
C LEU A 97 -6.14 10.28 3.43
N PRO A 98 -4.82 10.04 3.43
CA PRO A 98 -3.87 11.07 3.82
C PRO A 98 -3.94 12.27 2.88
N ASN A 99 -3.39 13.42 3.29
CA ASN A 99 -3.29 14.57 2.42
C ASN A 99 -2.47 14.20 1.18
N PRO A 100 -2.96 14.51 -0.03
CA PRO A 100 -2.22 14.25 -1.24
C PRO A 100 -0.92 15.08 -1.27
N ILE A 101 0.11 14.50 -1.88
CA ILE A 101 1.33 15.24 -2.26
C ILE A 101 1.08 15.82 -3.64
N SER A 102 1.30 17.13 -3.78
CA SER A 102 1.21 17.80 -5.08
C SER A 102 2.55 17.75 -5.82
N PHE A 103 2.50 17.50 -7.11
CA PHE A 103 3.64 17.53 -8.02
C PHE A 103 3.50 18.67 -9.03
N ASN A 104 4.62 19.10 -9.60
CA ASN A 104 4.62 20.06 -10.71
C ASN A 104 4.38 19.42 -12.07
N VAL A 105 4.14 18.12 -12.12
CA VAL A 105 3.93 17.31 -13.32
C VAL A 105 2.72 16.39 -13.12
N SER A 106 2.19 15.80 -14.19
CA SER A 106 1.10 14.84 -14.11
C SER A 106 1.53 13.54 -13.41
N MET A 107 0.56 12.73 -12.97
CA MET A 107 0.85 11.38 -12.45
C MET A 107 1.54 10.50 -13.48
N ALA A 108 1.14 10.62 -14.76
CA ALA A 108 1.77 9.87 -15.86
C ALA A 108 3.24 10.24 -16.03
N ASP A 109 3.56 11.54 -16.02
CA ASP A 109 4.93 12.02 -16.12
C ASP A 109 5.75 11.62 -14.90
N HIS A 110 5.15 11.72 -13.69
CA HIS A 110 5.80 11.29 -12.45
C HIS A 110 6.15 9.81 -12.49
N LEU A 111 5.21 8.95 -12.90
CA LEU A 111 5.44 7.51 -13.01
C LEU A 111 6.51 7.19 -14.05
N SER A 112 6.50 7.86 -15.21
CA SER A 112 7.52 7.71 -16.25
C SER A 112 8.92 8.12 -15.77
N TYR A 113 8.98 9.15 -14.93
CA TYR A 113 10.23 9.63 -14.35
C TYR A 113 10.76 8.70 -13.25
N CYS A 114 9.89 8.23 -12.35
CA CYS A 114 10.29 7.42 -11.20
C CYS A 114 10.53 5.94 -11.55
N HIS A 115 9.84 5.43 -12.58
CA HIS A 115 9.90 4.03 -12.98
C HIS A 115 10.35 3.89 -14.44
N SER A 116 9.42 3.68 -15.36
CA SER A 116 9.74 3.59 -16.78
C SER A 116 8.57 4.00 -17.64
N GLN A 117 8.87 4.49 -18.86
CA GLN A 117 7.84 4.79 -19.86
C GLN A 117 7.03 3.53 -20.22
N LYS A 118 7.69 2.37 -20.35
CA LYS A 118 7.02 1.09 -20.65
C LYS A 118 5.98 0.73 -19.60
N LEU A 119 6.30 0.88 -18.30
CA LEU A 119 5.35 0.64 -17.22
C LEU A 119 4.20 1.64 -17.26
N THR A 120 4.50 2.93 -17.46
CA THR A 120 3.51 4.00 -17.56
C THR A 120 2.50 3.73 -18.67
N GLU A 121 2.97 3.34 -19.86
CA GLU A 121 2.11 2.98 -21.00
C GLU A 121 1.27 1.72 -20.71
N ALA A 122 1.85 0.73 -20.04
CA ALA A 122 1.13 -0.48 -19.66
C ALA A 122 0.04 -0.18 -18.61
N VAL A 123 0.35 0.62 -17.57
CA VAL A 123 -0.63 1.09 -16.59
C VAL A 123 -1.76 1.85 -17.30
N PHE A 124 -1.42 2.81 -18.17
CA PHE A 124 -2.42 3.59 -18.89
C PHE A 124 -3.40 2.72 -19.71
N LYS A 125 -2.94 1.60 -20.28
CA LYS A 125 -3.79 0.65 -21.00
C LYS A 125 -4.78 -0.09 -20.10
N THR A 126 -4.48 -0.25 -18.82
CA THR A 126 -5.39 -0.91 -17.86
C THR A 126 -6.49 0.02 -17.32
N LEU A 127 -6.38 1.32 -17.56
CA LEU A 127 -7.27 2.32 -16.98
C LEU A 127 -8.54 2.51 -17.82
N GLU A 128 -9.66 2.73 -17.14
CA GLU A 128 -10.91 3.16 -17.75
C GLU A 128 -10.85 4.62 -18.25
N PRO A 129 -11.74 5.06 -19.14
CA PRO A 129 -11.66 6.40 -19.74
C PRO A 129 -11.53 7.54 -18.72
N MET A 130 -12.30 7.52 -17.62
CA MET A 130 -12.23 8.52 -16.56
C MET A 130 -10.90 8.44 -15.80
N GLU A 131 -10.45 7.23 -15.51
CA GLU A 131 -9.16 7.00 -14.84
C GLU A 131 -8.00 7.51 -15.71
N LYS A 132 -8.06 7.30 -17.04
CA LYS A 132 -7.07 7.83 -17.99
C LYS A 132 -6.99 9.34 -17.92
N GLN A 133 -8.15 10.01 -17.90
CA GLN A 133 -8.19 11.46 -17.79
C GLN A 133 -7.53 11.94 -16.48
N ILE A 134 -7.86 11.31 -15.36
CA ILE A 134 -7.26 11.62 -14.06
C ILE A 134 -5.74 11.38 -14.12
N PHE A 135 -5.30 10.25 -14.63
CA PHE A 135 -3.89 9.85 -14.69
C PHE A 135 -3.00 10.85 -15.44
N VAL A 136 -3.51 11.42 -16.54
CA VAL A 136 -2.74 12.39 -17.35
C VAL A 136 -2.89 13.83 -16.87
N SER A 137 -3.91 14.16 -16.09
CA SER A 137 -4.19 15.54 -15.66
C SER A 137 -3.94 15.79 -14.18
N ALA A 138 -4.09 14.77 -13.33
CA ALA A 138 -3.89 14.95 -11.90
C ALA A 138 -2.40 15.13 -11.59
N ASN A 139 -2.13 16.09 -10.74
CA ASN A 139 -0.79 16.40 -10.21
C ASN A 139 -0.69 16.12 -8.71
N GLN A 140 -1.52 15.23 -8.20
CA GLN A 140 -1.57 14.85 -6.80
C GLN A 140 -1.54 13.33 -6.66
N LEU A 141 -0.79 12.85 -5.69
CA LEU A 141 -0.69 11.45 -5.32
C LEU A 141 -0.99 11.29 -3.83
N ILE A 142 -1.74 10.24 -3.50
CA ILE A 142 -1.88 9.81 -2.10
C ILE A 142 -0.64 8.97 -1.78
N PRO A 143 0.23 9.45 -0.86
CA PRO A 143 1.49 8.76 -0.60
C PRO A 143 1.25 7.44 0.15
N TYR A 144 2.05 6.43 -0.19
CA TYR A 144 2.19 5.17 0.56
C TYR A 144 0.90 4.36 0.71
N ASN A 145 -0.09 4.55 -0.16
CA ASN A 145 -1.38 3.86 -0.11
C ASN A 145 -1.99 3.76 1.32
N MET A 146 -1.72 4.75 2.16
CA MET A 146 -2.30 4.81 3.51
C MET A 146 -3.79 5.14 3.45
N MET A 147 -4.59 4.46 4.26
CA MET A 147 -6.00 4.79 4.40
C MET A 147 -6.53 4.41 5.78
N ASN A 148 -7.64 5.04 6.17
CA ASN A 148 -8.50 4.55 7.23
C ASN A 148 -9.83 4.14 6.57
N ALA A 149 -10.18 2.86 6.67
CA ALA A 149 -11.31 2.28 5.94
C ALA A 149 -12.00 1.15 6.72
N PRO A 150 -13.28 0.88 6.45
CA PRO A 150 -13.90 -0.38 6.84
C PRO A 150 -13.17 -1.55 6.18
N VAL A 151 -12.97 -2.63 6.90
CA VAL A 151 -12.40 -3.86 6.32
C VAL A 151 -13.27 -4.37 5.18
N GLU A 152 -14.60 -4.23 5.29
CA GLU A 152 -15.54 -4.58 4.22
C GLU A 152 -15.24 -3.85 2.90
N PHE A 153 -14.89 -2.56 2.95
CA PHE A 153 -14.48 -1.80 1.76
C PHE A 153 -13.22 -2.38 1.12
N ILE A 154 -12.24 -2.75 1.95
CA ILE A 154 -11.01 -3.39 1.45
C ILE A 154 -11.33 -4.73 0.79
N GLN A 155 -12.19 -5.54 1.41
CA GLN A 155 -12.57 -6.87 0.91
C GLN A 155 -13.38 -6.83 -0.38
N LYS A 156 -14.35 -5.92 -0.48
CA LYS A 156 -15.35 -5.94 -1.56
C LYS A 156 -15.03 -5.00 -2.73
N GLU A 157 -14.34 -3.90 -2.46
CA GLU A 157 -14.11 -2.85 -3.46
C GLU A 157 -12.62 -2.69 -3.79
N TYR A 158 -11.82 -2.31 -2.80
CA TYR A 158 -10.44 -1.89 -3.04
C TYR A 158 -9.56 -3.04 -3.56
N LEU A 159 -9.52 -4.16 -2.83
CA LEU A 159 -8.65 -5.29 -3.18
C LEU A 159 -9.06 -5.96 -4.51
N PRO A 160 -10.34 -6.26 -4.78
CA PRO A 160 -10.76 -6.78 -6.08
C PRO A 160 -10.39 -5.86 -7.24
N TYR A 161 -10.56 -4.54 -7.07
CA TYR A 161 -10.18 -3.56 -8.07
C TYR A 161 -8.67 -3.61 -8.38
N ILE A 162 -7.82 -3.55 -7.36
CA ILE A 162 -6.35 -3.57 -7.53
C ILE A 162 -5.89 -4.88 -8.16
N LEU A 163 -6.39 -6.04 -7.69
CA LEU A 163 -6.03 -7.35 -8.24
C LEU A 163 -6.44 -7.49 -9.73
N ASN A 164 -7.59 -6.94 -10.11
CA ASN A 164 -8.00 -6.88 -11.50
C ASN A 164 -7.03 -6.05 -12.35
N LYS A 165 -6.63 -4.85 -11.87
CA LYS A 165 -5.65 -4.00 -12.58
C LYS A 165 -4.28 -4.69 -12.71
N ILE A 166 -3.82 -5.39 -11.69
CA ILE A 166 -2.58 -6.17 -11.73
C ILE A 166 -2.70 -7.30 -12.77
N THR A 167 -3.82 -8.01 -12.81
CA THR A 167 -4.05 -9.09 -13.80
C THR A 167 -4.00 -8.54 -15.24
N LEU A 168 -4.64 -7.39 -15.49
CA LEU A 168 -4.57 -6.72 -16.79
C LEU A 168 -3.14 -6.28 -17.12
N LEU A 169 -2.42 -5.74 -16.16
CA LEU A 169 -1.04 -5.31 -16.32
C LEU A 169 -0.11 -6.49 -16.65
N GLN A 170 -0.26 -7.61 -15.94
CA GLN A 170 0.47 -8.86 -16.22
C GLN A 170 0.13 -9.43 -17.60
N GLY A 171 -1.12 -9.27 -18.06
CA GLY A 171 -1.51 -9.62 -19.43
C GLY A 171 -0.80 -8.79 -20.50
N ILE A 172 -0.48 -7.52 -20.23
CA ILE A 172 0.22 -6.62 -21.13
C ILE A 172 1.74 -6.84 -21.11
N LEU A 173 2.29 -7.00 -19.90
CA LEU A 173 3.74 -7.05 -19.68
C LEU A 173 4.30 -8.48 -19.72
N GLY A 174 3.43 -9.50 -19.64
CA GLY A 174 3.77 -10.91 -19.47
C GLY A 174 3.69 -11.35 -18.01
N LYS A 175 3.33 -12.61 -17.78
CA LYS A 175 3.18 -13.19 -16.42
C LYS A 175 4.49 -13.19 -15.62
N ASP A 176 5.62 -13.31 -16.32
CA ASP A 176 6.96 -13.29 -15.73
C ASP A 176 7.56 -11.89 -15.63
N PHE A 177 6.75 -10.87 -15.88
CA PHE A 177 7.18 -9.49 -15.68
C PHE A 177 7.55 -9.31 -14.23
N LYS A 178 8.85 -9.30 -13.99
CA LYS A 178 9.43 -8.77 -12.77
C LYS A 178 9.75 -7.30 -13.05
N PRO A 179 9.40 -6.38 -12.15
CA PRO A 179 9.99 -5.05 -12.23
C PRO A 179 11.48 -5.28 -12.29
N ASP A 180 12.11 -4.81 -13.35
CA ASP A 180 13.56 -4.82 -13.47
C ASP A 180 14.11 -4.14 -12.21
N GLU A 181 15.20 -4.64 -11.65
CA GLU A 181 15.87 -4.00 -10.50
C GLU A 181 16.13 -2.52 -10.77
N THR A 182 16.27 -2.14 -12.05
CA THR A 182 16.34 -0.74 -12.51
C THR A 182 15.11 0.12 -12.19
N PHE A 183 13.93 -0.47 -11.87
CA PHE A 183 12.78 0.30 -11.38
C PHE A 183 13.05 0.94 -10.02
N PHE A 184 13.92 0.36 -9.25
CA PHE A 184 14.27 0.79 -7.91
C PHE A 184 15.71 1.23 -7.77
N GLU A 185 16.47 1.25 -8.87
CA GLU A 185 17.81 1.87 -8.85
C GLU A 185 17.63 3.37 -8.57
N PRO A 186 18.15 3.87 -7.44
CA PRO A 186 18.21 5.30 -7.23
C PRO A 186 19.06 5.88 -8.36
N LYS A 187 18.47 6.74 -9.20
CA LYS A 187 19.29 7.60 -10.07
C LYS A 187 20.32 8.25 -9.17
N GLU A 188 21.59 8.16 -9.57
CA GLU A 188 22.76 8.56 -8.78
C GLU A 188 22.48 9.75 -7.86
N GLY A 189 22.59 9.54 -6.55
CA GLY A 189 22.50 10.58 -5.52
C GLY A 189 21.18 10.72 -4.78
N LYS A 190 20.14 9.91 -5.05
CA LYS A 190 18.89 9.94 -4.26
C LYS A 190 18.57 8.56 -3.71
N ARG A 191 18.50 8.44 -2.40
CA ARG A 191 17.99 7.26 -1.72
C ARG A 191 16.49 7.12 -1.96
N VAL A 192 16.02 5.88 -2.21
CA VAL A 192 14.59 5.54 -2.34
C VAL A 192 13.81 5.88 -1.06
N ASP A 193 14.47 6.05 0.05
CA ASP A 193 13.92 6.41 1.36
C ASP A 193 13.73 7.93 1.58
N GLU A 194 14.04 8.76 0.58
CA GLU A 194 13.84 10.23 0.64
C GLU A 194 12.54 10.70 -0.03
N TRP A 195 11.63 9.76 -0.43
CA TRP A 195 10.35 10.08 -1.09
C TRP A 195 9.15 9.89 -0.19
#